data_f3d0bb2196147bbadd2f71b47cdfb4db
#
_entry.id   f3d0bb2196147bbadd2f71b47cdfb4db
#
_cell.length_a   1.000
_cell.length_b   1.000
_cell.length_c   1.000
_cell.angle_alpha   90.00
_cell.angle_beta   90.00
_cell.angle_gamma   90.00
#
_symmetry.space_group_name_H-M   'P 1'
#
loop_
_entity.id
_entity.type
_entity.pdbx_description
1 polymer ?
#
loop_
_entity_poly.entity_id
_entity_poly.type
_entity_poly.pdbx_seq_one_letter_code
_entity_poly.pdbx_strand_id
1 'polypeptide(L)'
;MAIRQAVTLNVAKRDIAPIVWTVEDDTDRILIAKIEDLALTSGMTATMYGKTAVTGEIVTATGTIDAAENTVTVELDDLITETGTALAQIKITDGGEIISTFAFFVDVQKTV
;
A
#
# COMPACT_ATOMS: atom_id res chain seq x y z
N MET A 1 2.89 -19.37 -1.36
CA MET A 1 3.38 -18.65 -0.16
C MET A 1 3.34 -17.15 -0.41
N ALA A 2 2.81 -16.38 0.53
CA ALA A 2 2.78 -14.92 0.41
C ALA A 2 4.00 -14.30 1.08
N ILE A 3 4.58 -13.30 0.46
CA ILE A 3 5.66 -12.50 1.05
C ILE A 3 5.05 -11.22 1.61
N ARG A 4 5.33 -10.95 2.88
CA ARG A 4 4.78 -9.81 3.60
C ARG A 4 5.87 -8.79 3.90
N GLN A 5 5.53 -7.53 3.74
CA GLN A 5 6.44 -6.42 4.07
C GLN A 5 5.68 -5.38 4.87
N ALA A 6 6.28 -4.97 5.98
CA ALA A 6 5.71 -3.93 6.84
C ALA A 6 6.26 -2.56 6.44
N VAL A 7 5.40 -1.55 6.54
CA VAL A 7 5.77 -0.16 6.32
C VAL A 7 4.96 0.72 7.27
N THR A 8 5.51 1.89 7.62
CA THR A 8 4.79 2.90 8.39
C THR A 8 4.41 4.05 7.48
N LEU A 9 3.13 4.40 7.45
CA LEU A 9 2.58 5.48 6.65
C LEU A 9 2.01 6.58 7.55
N ASN A 10 1.93 7.79 7.00
CA ASN A 10 1.44 8.96 7.71
C ASN A 10 0.34 9.66 6.91
N VAL A 11 -0.62 10.27 7.59
CA VAL A 11 -1.68 11.08 6.98
C VAL A 11 -1.43 12.58 7.13
N ALA A 12 -0.66 12.99 8.14
CA ALA A 12 -0.42 14.41 8.44
C ALA A 12 0.98 14.91 8.10
N LYS A 13 1.94 14.01 7.87
CA LYS A 13 3.31 14.42 7.53
C LYS A 13 3.93 13.43 6.55
N ARG A 14 4.81 13.96 5.70
CA ARG A 14 5.49 13.17 4.67
C ARG A 14 6.81 12.64 5.22
N ASP A 15 6.76 11.47 5.82
CA ASP A 15 7.92 10.81 6.41
C ASP A 15 7.87 9.32 6.06
N ILE A 16 8.00 9.01 4.78
CA ILE A 16 7.81 7.66 4.26
C ILE A 16 9.04 7.25 3.45
N ALA A 17 9.68 6.17 3.90
CA ALA A 17 10.79 5.57 3.18
C ALA A 17 10.29 4.80 1.96
N PRO A 18 11.05 4.77 0.85
CA PRO A 18 10.71 3.95 -0.30
C PRO A 18 10.67 2.45 0.06
N ILE A 19 9.71 1.76 -0.53
CA ILE A 19 9.57 0.31 -0.39
C ILE A 19 10.23 -0.33 -1.60
N VAL A 20 11.16 -1.25 -1.37
CA VAL A 20 11.82 -2.00 -2.45
C VAL A 20 11.20 -3.38 -2.52
N TRP A 21 10.80 -3.78 -3.70
CA TRP A 21 10.21 -5.09 -3.94
C TRP A 21 10.73 -5.71 -5.23
N THR A 22 10.78 -7.03 -5.27
CA THR A 22 11.24 -7.78 -6.45
C THR A 22 10.06 -8.48 -7.10
N VAL A 23 9.94 -8.36 -8.42
CA VAL A 23 8.96 -9.13 -9.17
C VAL A 23 9.44 -10.58 -9.25
N GLU A 24 8.61 -11.50 -8.76
CA GLU A 24 8.85 -12.93 -8.84
C GLU A 24 7.57 -13.63 -9.27
N ASP A 25 7.72 -14.73 -9.97
CA ASP A 25 6.59 -15.50 -10.46
C ASP A 25 5.87 -16.21 -9.30
N ASP A 26 4.54 -16.27 -9.38
CA ASP A 26 3.67 -17.07 -8.52
C ASP A 26 3.77 -16.82 -7.03
N THR A 27 4.28 -15.68 -6.62
CA THR A 27 4.34 -15.33 -5.19
C THR A 27 3.53 -14.07 -4.93
N ASP A 28 2.55 -14.16 -4.04
CA ASP A 28 1.76 -13.02 -3.62
C ASP A 28 2.61 -12.03 -2.82
N ARG A 29 2.40 -10.75 -3.06
CA ARG A 29 3.05 -9.68 -2.32
C ARG A 29 2.02 -8.95 -1.49
N ILE A 30 2.21 -8.94 -0.18
CA ILE A 30 1.30 -8.34 0.78
C ILE A 30 2.01 -7.23 1.54
N LEU A 31 1.43 -6.04 1.50
CA LEU A 31 1.90 -4.89 2.25
C LEU A 31 1.10 -4.77 3.54
N ILE A 32 1.79 -4.67 4.67
CA ILE A 32 1.19 -4.39 5.96
C ILE A 32 1.58 -2.97 6.34
N ALA A 33 0.64 -2.05 6.20
CA ALA A 33 0.89 -0.62 6.44
C ALA A 33 0.39 -0.22 7.82
N LYS A 34 1.31 0.15 8.71
CA LYS A 34 0.95 0.73 9.99
C LYS A 34 0.71 2.23 9.79
N ILE A 35 -0.45 2.71 10.23
CA ILE A 35 -0.80 4.13 10.12
C ILE A 35 -0.42 4.79 11.44
N GLU A 36 0.65 5.58 11.42
CA GLU A 36 1.26 6.10 12.64
C GLU A 36 0.42 7.18 13.32
N ASP A 37 -0.19 8.06 12.54
CA ASP A 37 -0.83 9.27 13.04
C ASP A 37 -2.34 9.30 12.87
N LEU A 38 -2.97 8.14 12.75
CA LEU A 38 -4.42 8.00 12.68
C LEU A 38 -4.83 6.72 13.40
N ALA A 39 -5.76 6.82 14.33
CA ALA A 39 -6.31 5.64 15.00
C ALA A 39 -7.37 4.98 14.11
N LEU A 40 -7.13 3.74 13.72
CA LEU A 40 -8.06 2.98 12.90
C LEU A 40 -9.13 2.31 13.76
N THR A 41 -10.34 2.26 13.23
CA THR A 41 -11.47 1.59 13.89
C THR A 41 -12.11 0.57 12.94
N SER A 42 -12.87 -0.35 13.49
CA SER A 42 -13.54 -1.39 12.70
C SER A 42 -14.62 -0.83 11.77
N GLY A 43 -15.09 0.39 12.00
CA GLY A 43 -16.07 1.05 11.14
C GLY A 43 -15.48 1.72 9.92
N MET A 44 -14.16 1.80 9.82
CA MET A 44 -13.47 2.39 8.68
C MET A 44 -13.25 1.37 7.58
N THR A 45 -13.12 1.84 6.35
CA THR A 45 -12.70 1.02 5.21
C THR A 45 -11.46 1.62 4.59
N ALA A 46 -10.67 0.79 3.91
CA ALA A 46 -9.44 1.23 3.28
C ALA A 46 -9.32 0.69 1.86
N THR A 47 -8.78 1.50 0.96
CA THR A 47 -8.52 1.12 -0.43
C THR A 47 -7.17 1.68 -0.85
N MET A 48 -6.33 0.86 -1.44
CA MET A 48 -5.09 1.32 -2.04
C MET A 48 -5.35 1.76 -3.48
N TYR A 49 -4.79 2.90 -3.85
CA TYR A 49 -4.75 3.39 -5.23
C TYR A 49 -3.31 3.48 -5.65
N GLY A 50 -3.00 2.98 -6.84
CA GLY A 50 -1.63 3.01 -7.33
C GLY A 50 -1.54 3.21 -8.83
N LYS A 51 -0.33 3.56 -9.28
CA LYS A 51 0.03 3.64 -10.69
C LYS A 51 1.20 2.71 -10.94
N THR A 52 1.09 1.87 -11.97
CA THR A 52 2.19 0.99 -12.36
C THR A 52 3.39 1.79 -12.87
N ALA A 53 4.58 1.16 -12.83
CA ALA A 53 5.84 1.87 -13.01
C ALA A 53 6.08 2.43 -14.41
N VAL A 54 5.63 1.72 -15.44
CA VAL A 54 5.94 2.07 -16.84
C VAL A 54 4.74 2.69 -17.55
N THR A 55 3.61 1.95 -17.58
CA THR A 55 2.42 2.41 -18.30
C THR A 55 1.60 3.41 -17.51
N GLY A 56 1.80 3.50 -16.18
CA GLY A 56 1.03 4.40 -15.33
C GLY A 56 -0.42 3.99 -15.18
N GLU A 57 -0.72 2.71 -15.38
CA GLU A 57 -2.07 2.19 -15.24
C GLU A 57 -2.55 2.33 -13.79
N ILE A 58 -3.77 2.83 -13.60
CA ILE A 58 -4.36 2.98 -12.29
C ILE A 58 -4.88 1.63 -11.81
N VAL A 59 -4.42 1.20 -10.65
CA VAL A 59 -4.86 -0.04 -10.02
C VAL A 59 -5.41 0.25 -8.63
N THR A 60 -6.36 -0.56 -8.19
CA THR A 60 -6.95 -0.44 -6.85
C THR A 60 -6.95 -1.79 -6.16
N ALA A 61 -6.81 -1.78 -4.84
CA ALA A 61 -6.89 -2.98 -4.03
C ALA A 61 -7.61 -2.66 -2.73
N THR A 62 -8.55 -3.53 -2.34
CA THR A 62 -9.24 -3.38 -1.07
C THR A 62 -8.30 -3.73 0.08
N GLY A 63 -8.23 -2.86 1.06
CA GLY A 63 -7.43 -3.07 2.25
C GLY A 63 -8.23 -3.74 3.37
N THR A 64 -7.55 -4.49 4.21
CA THR A 64 -8.11 -5.06 5.43
C THR A 64 -7.56 -4.30 6.62
N ILE A 65 -8.46 -3.73 7.43
CA ILE A 65 -8.09 -2.96 8.62
C ILE A 65 -8.02 -3.89 9.84
N ASP A 66 -6.89 -3.81 10.55
CA ASP A 66 -6.73 -4.40 11.87
C ASP A 66 -6.62 -3.27 12.89
N ALA A 67 -7.72 -3.00 13.60
CA ALA A 67 -7.78 -1.89 14.55
C ALA A 67 -6.87 -2.13 15.76
N ALA A 68 -6.66 -3.37 16.17
CA ALA A 68 -5.80 -3.70 17.31
C ALA A 68 -4.33 -3.38 17.01
N GLU A 69 -3.87 -3.68 15.80
CA GLU A 69 -2.49 -3.42 15.37
C GLU A 69 -2.35 -2.05 14.67
N ASN A 70 -3.44 -1.39 14.39
CA ASN A 70 -3.51 -0.13 13.65
C ASN A 70 -2.88 -0.22 12.27
N THR A 71 -3.19 -1.30 11.55
CA THR A 71 -2.63 -1.59 10.23
C THR A 71 -3.69 -1.73 9.17
N VAL A 72 -3.27 -1.49 7.92
CA VAL A 72 -4.02 -1.82 6.71
C VAL A 72 -3.20 -2.82 5.91
N THR A 73 -3.78 -3.95 5.59
CA THR A 73 -3.12 -5.00 4.80
C THR A 73 -3.69 -4.97 3.38
N VAL A 74 -2.83 -4.85 2.38
CA VAL A 74 -3.22 -4.82 0.97
C VAL A 74 -2.34 -5.75 0.14
N GLU A 75 -2.90 -6.29 -0.95
CA GLU A 75 -2.15 -7.07 -1.92
C GLU A 75 -1.60 -6.13 -2.99
N LEU A 76 -0.34 -6.31 -3.36
CA LEU A 76 0.36 -5.46 -4.32
C LEU A 76 0.50 -6.08 -5.71
N ASP A 77 -0.07 -7.25 -5.95
CA ASP A 77 0.18 -8.02 -7.17
C ASP A 77 -0.08 -7.23 -8.45
N ASP A 78 -1.17 -6.47 -8.50
CA ASP A 78 -1.51 -5.67 -9.67
C ASP A 78 -0.64 -4.42 -9.83
N LEU A 79 -0.05 -3.93 -8.74
CA LEU A 79 0.80 -2.74 -8.74
C LEU A 79 2.22 -3.05 -9.21
N ILE A 80 2.72 -4.24 -8.90
CA ILE A 80 4.12 -4.60 -9.14
C ILE A 80 4.33 -5.45 -10.40
N THR A 81 3.47 -5.29 -11.39
CA THR A 81 3.54 -6.03 -12.66
C THR A 81 4.65 -5.54 -13.59
N GLU A 82 5.18 -4.34 -13.34
CA GLU A 82 6.20 -3.71 -14.18
C GLU A 82 7.40 -3.28 -13.35
N THR A 83 8.59 -3.44 -13.92
CA THR A 83 9.84 -3.01 -13.27
C THR A 83 9.97 -1.48 -13.32
N GLY A 84 10.40 -0.90 -12.22
CA GLY A 84 10.58 0.55 -12.08
C GLY A 84 9.94 1.06 -10.79
N THR A 85 9.65 2.35 -10.74
CA THR A 85 9.07 2.97 -9.57
C THR A 85 7.56 3.13 -9.74
N ALA A 86 6.80 2.40 -8.95
CA ALA A 86 5.36 2.56 -8.86
C ALA A 86 5.00 3.53 -7.73
N LEU A 87 3.86 4.20 -7.87
CA LEU A 87 3.37 5.15 -6.89
C LEU A 87 2.08 4.61 -6.27
N ALA A 88 1.93 4.72 -4.95
CA ALA A 88 0.75 4.24 -4.27
C ALA A 88 0.31 5.16 -3.14
N GLN A 89 -0.95 5.04 -2.76
CA GLN A 89 -1.57 5.81 -1.69
C GLN A 89 -2.70 4.97 -1.09
N ILE A 90 -2.88 5.04 0.22
CA ILE A 90 -4.01 4.38 0.88
C ILE A 90 -5.03 5.45 1.26
N LYS A 91 -6.28 5.25 0.85
CA LYS A 91 -7.42 6.08 1.24
C LYS A 91 -8.26 5.35 2.26
N ILE A 92 -8.53 6.03 3.37
CA ILE A 92 -9.32 5.48 4.47
C ILE A 92 -10.62 6.27 4.53
N THR A 93 -11.74 5.56 4.53
CA THR A 93 -13.07 6.16 4.59
C THR A 93 -13.67 5.94 5.98
N ASP A 94 -14.10 7.02 6.61
CA ASP A 94 -14.72 7.00 7.93
C ASP A 94 -16.00 7.82 7.89
N GLY A 95 -17.15 7.15 7.81
CA GLY A 95 -18.46 7.78 7.86
C GLY A 95 -18.72 8.84 6.81
N GLY A 96 -18.10 8.76 5.64
CA GLY A 96 -18.24 9.75 4.58
C GLY A 96 -17.04 10.68 4.43
N GLU A 97 -16.14 10.70 5.40
CA GLU A 97 -14.86 11.40 5.29
C GLU A 97 -13.83 10.49 4.64
N ILE A 98 -13.03 11.05 3.76
CA ILE A 98 -11.92 10.35 3.12
C ILE A 98 -10.61 10.94 3.64
N ILE A 99 -9.80 10.08 4.26
CA ILE A 99 -8.49 10.46 4.79
C ILE A 99 -7.45 9.69 3.99
N SER A 100 -6.53 10.41 3.36
CA SER A 100 -5.51 9.77 2.54
C SER A 100 -4.15 9.85 3.21
N THR A 101 -3.39 8.76 3.14
CA THR A 101 -1.96 8.79 3.49
C THR A 101 -1.22 9.62 2.44
N PHE A 102 -0.02 10.07 2.77
CA PHE A 102 0.87 10.58 1.74
C PHE A 102 1.24 9.45 0.77
N ALA A 103 1.46 9.83 -0.48
CA ALA A 103 1.87 8.87 -1.49
C ALA A 103 3.23 8.28 -1.14
N PHE A 104 3.41 7.00 -1.45
CA PHE A 104 4.67 6.31 -1.26
C PHE A 104 5.08 5.61 -2.55
N PHE A 105 6.38 5.35 -2.68
CA PHE A 105 6.93 4.72 -3.85
C PHE A 105 7.20 3.24 -3.57
N VAL A 106 6.93 2.41 -4.57
CA VAL A 106 7.29 1.00 -4.56
C VAL A 106 8.30 0.79 -5.69
N ASP A 107 9.54 0.51 -5.33
CA ASP A 107 10.60 0.26 -6.29
C ASP A 107 10.57 -1.21 -6.67
N VAL A 108 10.09 -1.50 -7.87
CA VAL A 108 9.90 -2.85 -8.37
C VAL A 108 11.11 -3.26 -9.17
N GLN A 109 11.84 -4.26 -8.70
CA GLN A 109 13.05 -4.77 -9.34
C GLN A 109 12.78 -6.11 -10.00
N LYS A 110 13.49 -6.38 -11.07
CA LYS A 110 13.38 -7.65 -11.77
C LYS A 110 14.38 -8.63 -11.21
N THR A 111 13.93 -9.86 -10.96
CA THR A 111 14.81 -10.96 -10.58
C THR A 111 15.63 -11.38 -11.81
N VAL A 112 16.92 -11.52 -11.61
CA VAL A 112 17.85 -11.90 -12.69
C VAL A 112 18.20 -13.38 -12.62
#